data_662b5587ec540d439c2f86650260b796
#
_entry.id   662b5587ec540d439c2f86650260b796
#
_cell.length_a   1.000
_cell.length_b   1.000
_cell.length_c   1.000
_cell.angle_alpha   90.00
_cell.angle_beta   90.00
_cell.angle_gamma   90.00
#
_symmetry.space_group_name_H-M   'P 1'
#
loop_
_entity.id
_entity.type
_entity.pdbx_description
1 polymer ?
#
loop_
_entity_poly.entity_id
_entity_poly.type
_entity_poly.pdbx_seq_one_letter_code
_entity_poly.pdbx_strand_id
1 'polypeptide(L)'
;MMILSRLCFLTVALSILFFSNTALSYQQLPFLENEVGLQCIHYEATENTITVDCDRATFGDLITTLPIQSVIEKLAGDGEYLLKANLRVSNGASFEMTSDGGLQYLKLADTNGIIVHGKILVDGVKITSWNTSSNEVIPQDRRGSVVRGYVQFDASSGSRIINSEFAYLGYNELGRRGFDLHGEGTYRFGYGPTHDMEIRDSKFHHMWRAFYSTGAYDITIDGNEYHHNINYAVDPHSGSHDMNITNNWVHNNNIGIICSVNCTNILIDGNNVEDNIRAGIFFSRNMSDSIAKNNHVNNATSGIIVSESPNNQIYNNTIEGTTSEGVLLFNPSEPDDGLTMNNLVYNNTIRRCPNGINATRSYDNILENILFSNITSSEFILRRNSSIIIMDRDFDNASIAEGGSETGNLVQIVYSGTIEVRETNDQGTVQRNFYNTDNEPYRKRLSSGDNIIVNS
;
A
#
# COMPACT_ATOMS: atom_id res chain seq x y z
N MET A 1 55.54 4.65 -37.45
CA MET A 1 56.81 4.19 -36.93
C MET A 1 56.46 2.99 -36.05
N MET A 2 56.26 1.80 -36.63
CA MET A 2 57.29 0.73 -36.69
C MET A 2 57.88 0.47 -35.31
N ILE A 3 57.85 -0.73 -34.69
CA ILE A 3 58.37 -2.04 -35.10
C ILE A 3 57.84 -3.06 -34.07
N LEU A 4 57.17 -4.16 -34.45
CA LEU A 4 57.66 -5.55 -34.57
C LEU A 4 58.32 -6.12 -33.30
N SER A 5 57.86 -7.13 -32.73
CA SER A 5 57.76 -8.61 -32.91
C SER A 5 58.56 -9.33 -31.85
N ARG A 6 58.07 -10.41 -31.32
CA ARG A 6 58.65 -11.75 -31.42
C ARG A 6 57.81 -12.83 -30.70
N LEU A 7 57.48 -13.83 -31.48
CA LEU A 7 57.09 -15.17 -31.06
C LEU A 7 58.28 -15.86 -30.33
N CYS A 8 57.98 -16.69 -29.35
CA CYS A 8 58.88 -17.77 -28.93
C CYS A 8 58.03 -19.03 -28.65
N PHE A 9 58.18 -19.97 -29.57
CA PHE A 9 57.78 -21.38 -29.39
C PHE A 9 58.80 -22.06 -28.47
N LEU A 10 58.35 -22.89 -27.53
CA LEU A 10 59.17 -23.95 -26.95
C LEU A 10 58.34 -25.22 -26.78
N THR A 11 58.66 -26.18 -27.57
CA THR A 11 58.30 -27.61 -27.53
C THR A 11 59.15 -28.30 -26.43
N VAL A 12 58.54 -29.09 -25.52
CA VAL A 12 59.23 -30.14 -24.78
C VAL A 12 58.33 -31.34 -24.58
N ALA A 13 58.71 -32.37 -25.26
CA ALA A 13 58.83 -33.80 -24.96
C ALA A 13 57.85 -34.51 -24.02
N LEU A 14 57.23 -35.49 -24.63
CA LEU A 14 56.52 -36.62 -24.09
C LEU A 14 57.42 -37.54 -23.26
N SER A 15 57.08 -37.85 -22.02
CA SER A 15 57.63 -38.97 -21.26
C SER A 15 56.47 -39.89 -20.84
N ILE A 16 56.41 -41.02 -21.51
CA ILE A 16 55.53 -42.15 -21.19
C ILE A 16 56.13 -42.91 -20.04
N LEU A 17 55.44 -42.99 -18.90
CA LEU A 17 55.74 -43.92 -17.83
C LEU A 17 54.55 -44.88 -17.69
N PHE A 18 54.79 -46.12 -18.03
CA PHE A 18 53.94 -47.28 -17.73
C PHE A 18 53.89 -47.51 -16.22
N PHE A 19 52.73 -47.44 -15.63
CA PHE A 19 52.46 -48.09 -14.33
C PHE A 19 51.37 -49.13 -14.48
N SER A 20 51.66 -50.27 -13.97
CA SER A 20 50.93 -51.50 -13.97
C SER A 20 49.54 -51.39 -13.31
N ASN A 21 48.58 -52.05 -13.97
CA ASN A 21 47.25 -52.34 -13.46
C ASN A 21 47.30 -53.13 -12.16
N THR A 22 46.92 -52.49 -11.04
CA THR A 22 46.30 -53.21 -9.92
C THR A 22 44.83 -52.77 -9.88
N ALA A 23 43.94 -53.65 -10.27
CA ALA A 23 42.52 -53.50 -10.10
C ALA A 23 42.19 -53.44 -8.57
N LEU A 24 41.97 -52.24 -8.06
CA LEU A 24 41.30 -52.05 -6.81
C LEU A 24 39.81 -52.23 -7.09
N SER A 25 39.26 -53.32 -6.63
CA SER A 25 37.81 -53.58 -6.56
C SER A 25 37.17 -52.46 -5.76
N TYR A 26 36.51 -51.54 -6.42
CA TYR A 26 35.53 -50.65 -5.77
C TYR A 26 34.42 -51.54 -5.27
N GLN A 27 34.42 -51.80 -3.97
CA GLN A 27 33.21 -52.23 -3.30
C GLN A 27 32.23 -51.05 -3.40
N GLN A 28 31.20 -51.19 -4.22
CA GLN A 28 30.00 -50.38 -4.16
C GLN A 28 29.47 -50.49 -2.73
N LEU A 29 29.66 -49.45 -1.94
CA LEU A 29 28.86 -49.24 -0.73
C LEU A 29 27.39 -49.23 -1.20
N PRO A 30 26.50 -49.94 -0.52
CA PRO A 30 25.08 -49.90 -0.87
C PRO A 30 24.62 -48.46 -0.74
N PHE A 31 24.11 -47.90 -1.85
CA PHE A 31 23.31 -46.69 -1.79
C PHE A 31 22.22 -46.95 -0.72
N LEU A 32 22.29 -46.22 0.36
CA LEU A 32 21.15 -46.08 1.25
C LEU A 32 20.07 -45.31 0.44
N GLU A 33 19.24 -46.07 -0.26
CA GLU A 33 17.93 -45.60 -0.72
C GLU A 33 17.09 -45.33 0.54
N ASN A 34 17.19 -44.09 1.09
CA ASN A 34 16.24 -43.52 2.04
C ASN A 34 16.62 -42.08 2.40
N GLU A 35 16.90 -41.21 1.42
CA GLU A 35 16.74 -39.78 1.63
C GLU A 35 15.38 -39.36 1.07
N VAL A 36 14.35 -39.53 1.91
CA VAL A 36 13.02 -38.98 1.70
C VAL A 36 13.11 -37.48 2.07
N GLY A 37 13.52 -36.64 1.11
CA GLY A 37 13.58 -35.20 1.33
C GLY A 37 14.38 -34.47 0.26
N LEU A 38 14.09 -33.18 0.10
CA LEU A 38 14.80 -32.32 -0.84
C LEU A 38 16.05 -31.73 -0.18
N GLN A 39 17.23 -31.96 -0.75
CA GLN A 39 18.50 -31.40 -0.23
C GLN A 39 18.51 -29.85 -0.24
N CYS A 40 17.64 -29.22 -1.00
CA CYS A 40 17.49 -27.76 -1.07
C CYS A 40 16.60 -27.18 0.05
N ILE A 41 16.13 -27.99 1.00
CA ILE A 41 15.45 -27.52 2.22
C ILE A 41 16.31 -27.91 3.42
N HIS A 42 16.76 -26.93 4.19
CA HIS A 42 17.60 -27.20 5.35
C HIS A 42 17.28 -26.27 6.53
N TYR A 43 17.63 -26.72 7.73
CA TYR A 43 17.44 -25.94 8.95
C TYR A 43 18.79 -25.54 9.56
N GLU A 44 18.97 -24.26 9.79
CA GLU A 44 20.14 -23.66 10.43
C GLU A 44 19.83 -23.34 11.90
N ALA A 45 20.29 -24.21 12.80
CA ALA A 45 19.97 -24.10 14.22
C ALA A 45 20.53 -22.81 14.88
N THR A 46 21.66 -22.29 14.40
CA THR A 46 22.27 -21.07 14.92
C THR A 46 21.47 -19.82 14.62
N GLU A 47 20.74 -19.80 13.51
CA GLU A 47 19.86 -18.70 13.09
C GLU A 47 18.39 -18.98 13.38
N ASN A 48 18.05 -20.17 13.85
CA ASN A 48 16.69 -20.66 13.97
C ASN A 48 15.89 -20.43 12.69
N THR A 49 16.45 -20.81 11.54
CA THR A 49 15.88 -20.51 10.23
C THR A 49 15.84 -21.76 9.36
N ILE A 50 14.67 -22.04 8.79
CA ILE A 50 14.48 -22.96 7.68
C ILE A 50 14.73 -22.18 6.39
N THR A 51 15.60 -22.71 5.55
CA THR A 51 15.90 -22.13 4.23
C THR A 51 15.41 -23.05 3.11
N VAL A 52 14.70 -22.48 2.15
CA VAL A 52 14.23 -23.14 0.92
C VAL A 52 14.98 -22.52 -0.25
N ASP A 53 15.87 -23.33 -0.87
CA ASP A 53 16.70 -22.97 -2.03
C ASP A 53 16.26 -23.72 -3.30
N CYS A 54 15.11 -24.37 -3.29
CA CYS A 54 14.60 -25.18 -4.39
C CYS A 54 14.05 -24.32 -5.53
N ASP A 55 14.25 -24.72 -6.80
CA ASP A 55 13.54 -24.15 -7.94
C ASP A 55 12.01 -24.21 -7.73
N ARG A 56 11.56 -25.28 -7.10
CA ARG A 56 10.18 -25.44 -6.63
C ARG A 56 10.12 -26.42 -5.46
N ALA A 57 9.44 -26.01 -4.38
CA ALA A 57 9.10 -26.85 -3.27
C ALA A 57 7.72 -26.50 -2.71
N THR A 58 7.08 -27.46 -2.06
CA THR A 58 5.78 -27.31 -1.42
C THR A 58 5.92 -27.39 0.10
N PHE A 59 4.88 -27.00 0.84
CA PHE A 59 4.84 -27.23 2.28
C PHE A 59 4.89 -28.73 2.64
N GLY A 60 4.33 -29.61 1.77
CA GLY A 60 4.46 -31.06 1.90
C GLY A 60 5.90 -31.55 1.82
N ASP A 61 6.70 -31.01 0.90
CA ASP A 61 8.13 -31.29 0.79
C ASP A 61 8.88 -30.86 2.05
N LEU A 62 8.54 -29.68 2.58
CA LEU A 62 9.17 -29.12 3.78
C LEU A 62 8.94 -30.03 5.01
N ILE A 63 7.71 -30.46 5.28
CA ILE A 63 7.41 -31.34 6.43
C ILE A 63 7.96 -32.76 6.26
N THR A 64 8.16 -33.22 5.02
CA THR A 64 8.77 -34.53 4.72
C THR A 64 10.30 -34.46 4.86
N THR A 65 10.91 -33.39 4.41
CA THR A 65 12.37 -33.16 4.47
C THR A 65 12.85 -32.88 5.90
N LEU A 66 12.05 -32.10 6.67
CA LEU A 66 12.37 -31.71 8.04
C LEU A 66 11.34 -32.29 9.04
N PRO A 67 11.38 -33.61 9.34
CA PRO A 67 10.44 -34.22 10.28
C PRO A 67 10.78 -33.86 11.74
N ILE A 68 11.27 -32.65 12.00
CA ILE A 68 11.77 -32.24 13.31
C ILE A 68 10.65 -31.49 14.04
N GLN A 69 9.95 -32.13 14.94
CA GLN A 69 8.90 -31.53 15.78
C GLN A 69 9.36 -30.29 16.57
N SER A 70 10.67 -30.14 16.80
CA SER A 70 11.24 -28.96 17.43
C SER A 70 11.18 -27.70 16.53
N VAL A 71 11.04 -27.87 15.22
CA VAL A 71 11.04 -26.78 14.22
C VAL A 71 9.67 -26.56 13.59
N ILE A 72 8.98 -27.68 13.24
CA ILE A 72 7.61 -27.68 12.71
C ILE A 72 6.81 -28.74 13.46
N GLU A 73 5.76 -28.32 14.12
CA GLU A 73 4.87 -29.22 14.87
C GLU A 73 3.52 -29.32 14.17
N LYS A 74 3.11 -30.56 13.86
CA LYS A 74 1.73 -30.83 13.42
C LYS A 74 0.81 -30.78 14.64
N LEU A 75 -0.19 -29.89 14.59
CA LEU A 75 -1.19 -29.78 15.66
C LEU A 75 -2.35 -30.75 15.48
N ALA A 76 -3.27 -30.75 16.46
CA ALA A 76 -4.41 -31.67 16.45
C ALA A 76 -5.46 -31.35 15.38
N GLY A 77 -5.52 -30.08 14.91
CA GLY A 77 -6.42 -29.66 13.83
C GLY A 77 -5.96 -30.20 12.47
N ASP A 78 -6.92 -30.45 11.59
CA ASP A 78 -6.60 -30.89 10.23
C ASP A 78 -5.86 -29.78 9.46
N GLY A 79 -4.70 -30.12 8.89
CA GLY A 79 -3.85 -29.16 8.19
C GLY A 79 -3.29 -28.01 9.05
N GLU A 80 -3.29 -28.14 10.40
CA GLU A 80 -2.74 -27.12 11.28
C GLU A 80 -1.30 -27.42 11.69
N TYR A 81 -0.44 -26.40 11.58
CA TYR A 81 0.97 -26.50 11.94
C TYR A 81 1.46 -25.28 12.72
N LEU A 82 2.40 -25.54 13.66
CA LEU A 82 3.13 -24.51 14.38
C LEU A 82 4.57 -24.45 13.87
N LEU A 83 4.94 -23.32 13.26
CA LEU A 83 6.29 -23.05 12.80
C LEU A 83 7.09 -22.39 13.92
N LYS A 84 8.12 -23.09 14.43
CA LYS A 84 8.94 -22.66 15.57
C LYS A 84 10.29 -22.04 15.14
N ALA A 85 10.48 -21.83 13.84
CA ALA A 85 11.65 -21.21 13.23
C ALA A 85 11.21 -20.15 12.21
N ASN A 86 12.11 -19.28 11.80
CA ASN A 86 11.88 -18.46 10.61
C ASN A 86 11.82 -19.35 9.37
N LEU A 87 11.04 -18.96 8.38
CA LEU A 87 11.03 -19.57 7.05
C LEU A 87 11.61 -18.58 6.04
N ARG A 88 12.71 -18.92 5.40
CA ARG A 88 13.34 -18.12 4.36
C ARG A 88 13.20 -18.81 3.00
N VAL A 89 12.65 -18.12 2.01
CA VAL A 89 12.66 -18.53 0.60
C VAL A 89 13.75 -17.74 -0.10
N SER A 90 14.80 -18.40 -0.54
CA SER A 90 15.99 -17.79 -1.13
C SER A 90 15.70 -17.18 -2.50
N ASN A 91 16.57 -16.28 -2.94
CA ASN A 91 16.50 -15.69 -4.26
C ASN A 91 16.58 -16.78 -5.36
N GLY A 92 15.68 -16.74 -6.32
CA GLY A 92 15.55 -17.75 -7.37
C GLY A 92 14.71 -18.97 -6.96
N ALA A 93 14.47 -19.19 -5.67
CA ALA A 93 13.64 -20.29 -5.19
C ALA A 93 12.14 -19.99 -5.32
N SER A 94 11.33 -21.05 -5.38
CA SER A 94 9.86 -20.99 -5.35
C SER A 94 9.28 -21.93 -4.29
N PHE A 95 8.38 -21.38 -3.47
CA PHE A 95 7.74 -22.15 -2.40
C PHE A 95 6.22 -22.03 -2.43
N GLU A 96 5.53 -23.15 -2.26
CA GLU A 96 4.07 -23.21 -2.33
C GLU A 96 3.47 -23.65 -0.98
N MET A 97 2.61 -22.84 -0.43
CA MET A 97 1.78 -23.10 0.74
C MET A 97 0.31 -23.06 0.31
N THR A 98 -0.32 -24.22 0.17
CA THR A 98 -1.67 -24.30 -0.34
C THR A 98 -2.56 -25.21 0.50
N SER A 99 -3.85 -24.87 0.57
CA SER A 99 -4.84 -25.70 1.27
C SER A 99 -5.02 -27.07 0.59
N ASP A 100 -4.97 -27.11 -0.74
CA ASP A 100 -4.99 -28.37 -1.49
C ASP A 100 -3.75 -29.22 -1.24
N GLY A 101 -2.61 -28.59 -0.89
CA GLY A 101 -1.39 -29.25 -0.43
C GLY A 101 -1.43 -29.72 1.03
N GLY A 102 -2.57 -29.58 1.71
CA GLY A 102 -2.79 -30.04 3.07
C GLY A 102 -2.39 -29.04 4.18
N LEU A 103 -2.09 -27.79 3.84
CA LEU A 103 -1.86 -26.73 4.81
C LEU A 103 -3.08 -25.82 4.93
N GLN A 104 -3.82 -25.92 6.03
CA GLN A 104 -4.98 -25.06 6.29
C GLN A 104 -4.62 -23.86 7.16
N TYR A 105 -3.80 -24.07 8.18
CA TYR A 105 -3.45 -23.05 9.15
C TYR A 105 -1.99 -23.15 9.59
N LEU A 106 -1.22 -22.09 9.32
CA LEU A 106 0.15 -21.95 9.78
C LEU A 106 0.23 -20.93 10.93
N LYS A 107 0.60 -21.37 12.10
CA LYS A 107 0.85 -20.56 13.29
C LYS A 107 2.33 -20.26 13.38
N LEU A 108 2.70 -18.97 13.38
CA LEU A 108 4.08 -18.53 13.55
C LEU A 108 4.36 -18.37 15.05
N ALA A 109 5.18 -19.25 15.61
CA ALA A 109 5.49 -19.23 17.02
C ALA A 109 6.24 -17.95 17.43
N ASP A 110 5.72 -17.27 18.43
CA ASP A 110 6.33 -16.11 19.09
C ASP A 110 6.75 -14.99 18.09
N THR A 111 8.03 -14.89 17.77
CA THR A 111 8.58 -13.80 16.94
C THR A 111 9.07 -14.26 15.56
N ASN A 112 8.80 -15.52 15.20
CA ASN A 112 9.25 -16.06 13.93
C ASN A 112 8.50 -15.44 12.75
N GLY A 113 9.18 -15.27 11.62
CA GLY A 113 8.64 -14.68 10.41
C GLY A 113 8.84 -15.53 9.17
N ILE A 114 8.14 -15.14 8.12
CA ILE A 114 8.34 -15.64 6.76
C ILE A 114 9.08 -14.55 5.98
N ILE A 115 10.24 -14.89 5.42
CA ILE A 115 11.12 -13.97 4.69
C ILE A 115 11.27 -14.48 3.27
N VAL A 116 10.85 -13.71 2.28
CA VAL A 116 10.79 -14.11 0.88
C VAL A 116 11.71 -13.26 0.04
N HIS A 117 12.79 -13.85 -0.45
CA HIS A 117 13.68 -13.26 -1.46
C HIS A 117 13.40 -13.82 -2.85
N GLY A 118 12.82 -15.01 -2.92
CA GLY A 118 12.38 -15.67 -4.15
C GLY A 118 10.90 -15.42 -4.41
N LYS A 119 10.18 -16.48 -4.73
CA LYS A 119 8.75 -16.46 -5.04
C LYS A 119 7.97 -17.37 -4.10
N ILE A 120 6.77 -16.90 -3.69
CA ILE A 120 5.85 -17.70 -2.88
C ILE A 120 4.45 -17.70 -3.48
N LEU A 121 3.80 -18.87 -3.44
CA LEU A 121 2.37 -19.01 -3.63
C LEU A 121 1.74 -19.34 -2.28
N VAL A 122 0.77 -18.53 -1.84
CA VAL A 122 -0.09 -18.83 -0.68
C VAL A 122 -1.52 -18.85 -1.18
N ASP A 123 -2.18 -20.03 -1.12
CA ASP A 123 -3.55 -20.19 -1.60
C ASP A 123 -4.42 -20.97 -0.61
N GLY A 124 -5.48 -20.33 -0.12
CA GLY A 124 -6.42 -20.91 0.81
C GLY A 124 -5.86 -21.18 2.23
N VAL A 125 -4.81 -20.47 2.64
CA VAL A 125 -4.11 -20.70 3.91
C VAL A 125 -4.33 -19.57 4.89
N LYS A 126 -4.58 -19.90 6.15
CA LYS A 126 -4.56 -18.95 7.27
C LYS A 126 -3.16 -18.88 7.89
N ILE A 127 -2.64 -17.65 8.12
CA ILE A 127 -1.34 -17.42 8.77
C ILE A 127 -1.51 -16.40 9.90
N THR A 128 -1.06 -16.76 11.13
CA THR A 128 -1.11 -15.85 12.28
C THR A 128 0.15 -15.95 13.14
N SER A 129 0.41 -14.90 13.93
CA SER A 129 1.33 -15.04 15.06
C SER A 129 0.70 -15.88 16.18
N TRP A 130 1.53 -16.57 16.96
CA TRP A 130 1.08 -17.48 17.99
C TRP A 130 1.97 -17.43 19.23
N ASN A 131 1.39 -17.17 20.39
CA ASN A 131 2.10 -17.26 21.67
C ASN A 131 2.10 -18.70 22.14
N THR A 132 3.26 -19.32 22.19
CA THR A 132 3.41 -20.74 22.58
C THR A 132 3.11 -20.97 24.06
N SER A 133 3.27 -19.96 24.92
CA SER A 133 3.03 -20.08 26.37
C SER A 133 1.55 -19.96 26.74
N SER A 134 0.80 -19.05 26.08
CA SER A 134 -0.64 -18.89 26.34
C SER A 134 -1.52 -19.73 25.40
N ASN A 135 -0.92 -20.26 24.33
CA ASN A 135 -1.62 -20.99 23.26
C ASN A 135 -2.73 -20.17 22.59
N GLU A 136 -2.41 -18.90 22.27
CA GLU A 136 -3.32 -17.94 21.67
C GLU A 136 -2.60 -17.06 20.64
N VAL A 137 -3.36 -16.36 19.79
CA VAL A 137 -2.82 -15.32 18.92
C VAL A 137 -2.19 -14.19 19.75
N ILE A 138 -1.17 -13.51 19.21
CA ILE A 138 -0.51 -12.40 19.90
C ILE A 138 -1.20 -11.08 19.54
N PRO A 139 -1.95 -10.43 20.45
CA PRO A 139 -2.56 -9.14 20.18
C PRO A 139 -1.49 -8.05 20.10
N GLN A 140 -1.81 -6.93 19.45
CA GLN A 140 -0.93 -5.77 19.32
C GLN A 140 -1.47 -4.57 20.09
N ASP A 141 -0.58 -3.73 20.62
CA ASP A 141 -0.93 -2.44 21.17
C ASP A 141 -1.02 -1.33 20.10
N ARG A 142 -1.51 -0.17 20.48
CA ARG A 142 -1.66 0.98 19.57
C ARG A 142 -0.33 1.57 19.09
N ARG A 143 0.79 1.22 19.68
CA ARG A 143 2.14 1.71 19.32
C ARG A 143 2.89 0.70 18.43
N GLY A 144 2.36 -0.51 18.30
CA GLY A 144 3.05 -1.58 17.59
C GLY A 144 4.26 -2.10 18.34
N SER A 145 4.27 -2.03 19.68
CA SER A 145 5.45 -2.36 20.47
C SER A 145 5.57 -3.85 20.81
N VAL A 146 4.49 -4.61 20.63
CA VAL A 146 4.51 -6.06 20.90
C VAL A 146 5.18 -6.79 19.73
N VAL A 147 6.35 -7.37 19.96
CA VAL A 147 7.07 -8.17 18.96
C VAL A 147 6.32 -9.49 18.71
N ARG A 148 6.06 -9.78 17.44
CA ARG A 148 5.29 -10.95 17.02
C ARG A 148 5.61 -11.35 15.58
N GLY A 149 5.05 -12.44 15.09
CA GLY A 149 5.28 -12.95 13.74
C GLY A 149 5.01 -11.92 12.64
N TYR A 150 5.67 -12.06 11.48
CA TYR A 150 5.59 -11.14 10.35
C TYR A 150 5.81 -11.88 9.02
N VAL A 151 5.47 -11.22 7.91
CA VAL A 151 5.78 -11.67 6.55
C VAL A 151 6.50 -10.53 5.84
N GLN A 152 7.70 -10.81 5.34
CA GLN A 152 8.57 -9.84 4.68
C GLN A 152 8.94 -10.32 3.29
N PHE A 153 8.89 -9.41 2.33
CA PHE A 153 9.35 -9.63 0.96
C PHE A 153 10.52 -8.68 0.65
N ASP A 154 11.62 -9.25 0.20
CA ASP A 154 12.80 -8.52 -0.24
C ASP A 154 13.22 -9.03 -1.61
N ALA A 155 13.20 -8.18 -2.63
CA ALA A 155 13.54 -8.55 -4.02
C ALA A 155 12.67 -9.69 -4.59
N SER A 156 11.52 -9.95 -4.02
CA SER A 156 10.60 -10.98 -4.48
C SER A 156 9.91 -10.56 -5.78
N SER A 157 9.77 -11.48 -6.72
CA SER A 157 9.06 -11.25 -7.98
C SER A 157 8.16 -12.43 -8.34
N GLY A 158 6.94 -12.13 -8.80
CA GLY A 158 5.97 -13.15 -9.21
C GLY A 158 5.30 -13.88 -8.05
N SER A 159 5.32 -13.33 -6.84
CA SER A 159 4.63 -13.91 -5.69
C SER A 159 3.11 -13.73 -5.79
N ARG A 160 2.35 -14.71 -5.29
CA ARG A 160 0.88 -14.70 -5.32
C ARG A 160 0.30 -15.08 -3.96
N ILE A 161 -0.63 -14.26 -3.50
CA ILE A 161 -1.41 -14.47 -2.29
C ILE A 161 -2.87 -14.49 -2.68
N ILE A 162 -3.53 -15.62 -2.53
CA ILE A 162 -4.88 -15.83 -3.06
C ILE A 162 -5.72 -16.54 -2.00
N ASN A 163 -7.00 -16.16 -1.85
CA ASN A 163 -7.96 -16.84 -0.98
C ASN A 163 -7.48 -17.10 0.46
N SER A 164 -6.59 -16.28 0.99
CA SER A 164 -5.84 -16.55 2.21
C SER A 164 -6.18 -15.56 3.33
N GLU A 165 -5.87 -15.92 4.58
CA GLU A 165 -6.10 -15.06 5.74
C GLU A 165 -4.79 -14.77 6.48
N PHE A 166 -4.47 -13.50 6.67
CA PHE A 166 -3.31 -13.05 7.43
C PHE A 166 -3.80 -12.21 8.62
N ALA A 167 -3.48 -12.64 9.82
CA ALA A 167 -3.98 -11.95 11.00
C ALA A 167 -2.97 -11.92 12.16
N TYR A 168 -3.10 -10.89 13.01
CA TYR A 168 -2.27 -10.73 14.21
C TYR A 168 -0.77 -10.70 13.93
N LEU A 169 -0.36 -10.17 12.77
CA LEU A 169 1.04 -10.09 12.35
C LEU A 169 1.58 -8.66 12.47
N GLY A 170 2.90 -8.58 12.64
CA GLY A 170 3.68 -7.36 12.54
C GLY A 170 3.67 -6.45 13.74
N TYR A 171 4.73 -5.65 13.82
CA TYR A 171 4.99 -4.66 14.85
C TYR A 171 5.76 -3.48 14.26
N ASN A 172 5.98 -2.42 15.05
CA ASN A 172 6.55 -1.16 14.54
C ASN A 172 8.08 -1.26 14.35
N GLU A 173 8.51 -2.12 13.44
CA GLU A 173 9.90 -2.24 13.00
C GLU A 173 9.95 -2.39 11.48
N LEU A 174 10.93 -1.76 10.84
CA LEU A 174 11.11 -1.83 9.39
C LEU A 174 11.34 -3.28 8.93
N GLY A 175 10.60 -3.72 7.92
CA GLY A 175 10.61 -5.11 7.44
C GLY A 175 9.69 -6.05 8.23
N ARG A 176 9.06 -5.58 9.32
CA ARG A 176 8.28 -6.42 10.23
C ARG A 176 6.92 -5.83 10.57
N ARG A 177 6.42 -4.93 9.72
CA ARG A 177 5.17 -4.19 9.99
C ARG A 177 3.89 -5.00 9.84
N GLY A 178 4.00 -6.21 9.33
CA GLY A 178 2.89 -7.10 9.10
C GLY A 178 3.09 -7.89 7.83
N PHE A 179 2.55 -7.40 6.72
CA PHE A 179 2.85 -7.85 5.36
C PHE A 179 3.66 -6.72 4.71
N ASP A 180 4.98 -6.88 4.69
CA ASP A 180 5.92 -5.78 4.45
C ASP A 180 6.78 -6.07 3.21
N LEU A 181 6.69 -5.21 2.18
CA LEU A 181 7.39 -5.34 0.92
C LEU A 181 8.51 -4.29 0.84
N HIS A 182 9.74 -4.76 0.65
CA HIS A 182 10.89 -3.90 0.45
C HIS A 182 11.25 -3.78 -1.02
N GLY A 183 11.73 -2.60 -1.40
CA GLY A 183 12.11 -2.28 -2.76
C GLY A 183 13.37 -1.40 -2.82
N GLU A 184 13.60 -0.78 -3.97
CA GLU A 184 14.73 0.13 -4.18
C GLU A 184 14.80 1.21 -3.11
N GLY A 185 15.97 1.40 -2.51
CA GLY A 185 16.24 2.43 -1.51
C GLY A 185 16.19 1.98 -0.05
N THR A 186 15.77 0.76 0.25
CA THR A 186 15.94 0.19 1.58
C THR A 186 17.31 -0.45 1.73
N TYR A 187 18.32 0.40 1.86
CA TYR A 187 19.76 0.05 1.84
C TYR A 187 20.24 -0.97 2.88
N ARG A 188 19.39 -1.48 3.75
CA ARG A 188 19.85 -2.39 4.82
C ARG A 188 20.19 -3.79 4.36
N PHE A 189 19.64 -4.27 3.24
CA PHE A 189 19.74 -5.69 2.87
C PHE A 189 20.37 -5.97 1.50
N GLY A 190 20.60 -4.95 0.66
CA GLY A 190 21.31 -5.12 -0.63
C GLY A 190 20.56 -5.93 -1.69
N TYR A 191 19.27 -6.17 -1.49
CA TYR A 191 18.38 -6.87 -2.42
C TYR A 191 17.65 -5.85 -3.30
N GLY A 192 17.17 -6.28 -4.48
CA GLY A 192 16.41 -5.46 -5.40
C GLY A 192 14.97 -5.20 -4.93
N PRO A 193 14.17 -4.49 -5.73
CA PRO A 193 12.78 -4.20 -5.39
C PRO A 193 11.88 -5.45 -5.45
N THR A 194 10.85 -5.48 -4.60
CA THR A 194 9.74 -6.43 -4.74
C THR A 194 8.78 -5.94 -5.82
N HIS A 195 8.45 -6.79 -6.78
CA HIS A 195 7.60 -6.43 -7.92
C HIS A 195 6.83 -7.63 -8.47
N ASP A 196 5.92 -7.37 -9.43
CA ASP A 196 5.12 -8.40 -10.11
C ASP A 196 4.40 -9.33 -9.11
N MET A 197 3.62 -8.70 -8.19
CA MET A 197 2.92 -9.43 -7.14
C MET A 197 1.41 -9.30 -7.26
N GLU A 198 0.70 -10.38 -7.01
CA GLU A 198 -0.75 -10.39 -6.92
C GLU A 198 -1.22 -10.75 -5.50
N ILE A 199 -2.13 -9.94 -4.95
CA ILE A 199 -2.81 -10.17 -3.68
C ILE A 199 -4.31 -10.10 -3.96
N ARG A 200 -5.01 -11.25 -3.91
CA ARG A 200 -6.41 -11.33 -4.33
C ARG A 200 -7.26 -12.13 -3.35
N ASP A 201 -8.52 -11.74 -3.24
CA ASP A 201 -9.57 -12.50 -2.55
C ASP A 201 -9.16 -12.96 -1.14
N SER A 202 -8.34 -12.16 -0.46
CA SER A 202 -7.69 -12.50 0.80
C SER A 202 -8.12 -11.55 1.93
N LYS A 203 -7.90 -11.98 3.19
CA LYS A 203 -8.25 -11.21 4.38
C LYS A 203 -7.02 -10.84 5.18
N PHE A 204 -6.96 -9.55 5.59
CA PHE A 204 -5.86 -8.99 6.39
C PHE A 204 -6.42 -8.24 7.60
N HIS A 205 -6.24 -8.76 8.79
CA HIS A 205 -6.86 -8.14 9.97
C HIS A 205 -6.05 -8.23 11.26
N HIS A 206 -6.32 -7.29 12.19
CA HIS A 206 -5.65 -7.20 13.48
C HIS A 206 -4.13 -7.13 13.36
N MET A 207 -3.63 -6.64 12.23
CA MET A 207 -2.21 -6.43 11.96
C MET A 207 -1.75 -5.05 12.44
N TRP A 208 -0.43 -4.86 12.56
CA TRP A 208 0.10 -3.51 12.78
C TRP A 208 -0.13 -2.64 11.56
N ARG A 209 0.34 -3.07 10.39
CA ARG A 209 -0.05 -2.60 9.05
C ARG A 209 -0.36 -3.82 8.21
N ALA A 210 -1.49 -3.83 7.56
CA ALA A 210 -1.88 -5.03 6.84
C ALA A 210 -1.12 -5.17 5.52
N PHE A 211 -0.93 -4.10 4.78
CA PHE A 211 -0.03 -4.01 3.64
C PHE A 211 0.86 -2.78 3.79
N TYR A 212 2.15 -2.95 3.65
CA TYR A 212 3.14 -1.87 3.63
C TYR A 212 4.18 -2.15 2.56
N SER A 213 4.59 -1.14 1.81
CA SER A 213 5.66 -1.30 0.83
C SER A 213 6.62 -0.12 0.85
N THR A 214 7.83 -0.34 0.37
CA THR A 214 8.85 0.69 0.19
C THR A 214 9.54 0.45 -1.15
N GLY A 215 9.33 1.33 -2.13
CA GLY A 215 9.91 1.23 -3.46
C GLY A 215 9.50 0.00 -4.25
N ALA A 216 8.41 -0.67 -3.87
CA ALA A 216 7.87 -1.80 -4.60
C ALA A 216 6.99 -1.33 -5.78
N TYR A 217 6.87 -2.12 -6.83
CA TYR A 217 6.13 -1.74 -8.03
C TYR A 217 5.48 -2.94 -8.75
N ASP A 218 4.58 -2.65 -9.71
CA ASP A 218 3.81 -3.66 -10.43
C ASP A 218 3.04 -4.61 -9.48
N ILE A 219 2.34 -4.04 -8.51
CA ILE A 219 1.57 -4.79 -7.52
C ILE A 219 0.07 -4.65 -7.79
N THR A 220 -0.63 -5.77 -7.83
CA THR A 220 -2.09 -5.82 -7.87
C THR A 220 -2.66 -6.25 -6.52
N ILE A 221 -3.54 -5.42 -5.95
CA ILE A 221 -4.26 -5.65 -4.70
C ILE A 221 -5.75 -5.59 -5.02
N ASP A 222 -6.41 -6.75 -5.20
CA ASP A 222 -7.75 -6.79 -5.77
C ASP A 222 -8.69 -7.73 -4.99
N GLY A 223 -9.90 -7.26 -4.68
CA GLY A 223 -10.95 -8.07 -4.06
C GLY A 223 -10.67 -8.51 -2.62
N ASN A 224 -9.78 -7.86 -1.90
CA ASN A 224 -9.41 -8.25 -0.53
C ASN A 224 -10.27 -7.56 0.52
N GLU A 225 -10.31 -8.14 1.72
CA GLU A 225 -10.88 -7.54 2.92
C GLU A 225 -9.77 -7.12 3.90
N TYR A 226 -9.76 -5.84 4.29
CA TYR A 226 -8.81 -5.27 5.24
C TYR A 226 -9.56 -4.68 6.43
N HIS A 227 -9.43 -5.26 7.63
CA HIS A 227 -10.19 -4.75 8.77
C HIS A 227 -9.49 -4.84 10.12
N HIS A 228 -9.87 -3.94 11.05
CA HIS A 228 -9.37 -3.89 12.42
C HIS A 228 -7.83 -3.84 12.51
N ASN A 229 -7.18 -3.29 11.50
CA ASN A 229 -5.75 -3.09 11.54
C ASN A 229 -5.41 -1.85 12.38
N ILE A 230 -4.37 -1.96 13.20
CA ILE A 230 -4.06 -0.98 14.24
C ILE A 230 -3.68 0.37 13.65
N ASN A 231 -2.92 0.36 12.55
CA ASN A 231 -2.45 1.57 11.88
C ASN A 231 -3.12 1.71 10.51
N TYR A 232 -2.50 1.28 9.44
CA TYR A 232 -3.00 1.43 8.08
C TYR A 232 -3.42 0.08 7.49
N ALA A 233 -4.49 0.08 6.70
CA ALA A 233 -4.89 -1.12 5.99
C ALA A 233 -3.99 -1.34 4.76
N VAL A 234 -3.90 -0.38 3.86
CA VAL A 234 -3.07 -0.45 2.65
C VAL A 234 -2.20 0.80 2.60
N ASP A 235 -0.86 0.64 2.59
CA ASP A 235 0.12 1.73 2.67
C ASP A 235 1.30 1.51 1.69
N PRO A 236 1.12 1.74 0.38
CA PRO A 236 2.25 2.01 -0.50
C PRO A 236 3.06 3.21 0.01
N HIS A 237 4.38 3.07 0.09
CA HIS A 237 5.21 4.08 0.75
C HIS A 237 6.58 4.25 0.05
N SER A 238 7.22 5.38 0.27
CA SER A 238 8.62 5.66 -0.10
C SER A 238 9.01 5.23 -1.51
N GLY A 239 8.40 5.85 -2.51
CA GLY A 239 8.73 5.62 -3.91
C GLY A 239 8.09 4.36 -4.52
N SER A 240 7.10 3.76 -3.86
CA SER A 240 6.29 2.71 -4.48
C SER A 240 5.49 3.27 -5.66
N HIS A 241 5.37 2.50 -6.75
CA HIS A 241 4.74 2.97 -7.97
C HIS A 241 4.10 1.85 -8.79
N ASP A 242 3.31 2.21 -9.80
CA ASP A 242 2.66 1.26 -10.72
C ASP A 242 1.85 0.18 -9.97
N MET A 243 0.95 0.62 -9.08
CA MET A 243 0.11 -0.29 -8.30
C MET A 243 -1.37 -0.10 -8.60
N ASN A 244 -2.10 -1.22 -8.60
CA ASN A 244 -3.55 -1.26 -8.70
C ASN A 244 -4.16 -1.74 -7.39
N ILE A 245 -4.95 -0.87 -6.74
CA ILE A 245 -5.69 -1.15 -5.50
C ILE A 245 -7.18 -1.11 -5.85
N THR A 246 -7.77 -2.28 -6.12
CA THR A 246 -9.07 -2.36 -6.76
C THR A 246 -10.04 -3.28 -6.03
N ASN A 247 -11.32 -2.90 -6.00
CA ASN A 247 -12.42 -3.73 -5.51
C ASN A 247 -12.26 -4.25 -4.06
N ASN A 248 -11.44 -3.61 -3.22
CA ASN A 248 -11.22 -4.06 -1.86
C ASN A 248 -12.31 -3.54 -0.92
N TRP A 249 -12.59 -4.30 0.13
CA TRP A 249 -13.39 -3.86 1.26
C TRP A 249 -12.47 -3.51 2.44
N VAL A 250 -12.41 -2.21 2.78
CA VAL A 250 -11.44 -1.65 3.73
C VAL A 250 -12.18 -0.97 4.87
N HIS A 251 -12.24 -1.60 6.05
CA HIS A 251 -13.11 -1.09 7.10
C HIS A 251 -12.56 -1.25 8.53
N ASN A 252 -13.02 -0.39 9.44
CA ASN A 252 -12.63 -0.42 10.86
C ASN A 252 -11.11 -0.35 11.10
N ASN A 253 -10.37 0.38 10.27
CA ASN A 253 -8.94 0.64 10.46
C ASN A 253 -8.71 2.07 11.01
N ASN A 254 -7.48 2.42 11.37
CA ASN A 254 -7.17 3.81 11.70
C ASN A 254 -7.20 4.70 10.44
N ILE A 255 -6.52 4.29 9.36
CA ILE A 255 -6.66 4.86 8.01
C ILE A 255 -6.91 3.70 7.05
N GLY A 256 -7.82 3.89 6.10
CA GLY A 256 -8.13 2.89 5.10
C GLY A 256 -6.98 2.71 4.10
N ILE A 257 -6.98 3.42 2.99
CA ILE A 257 -5.93 3.38 1.97
C ILE A 257 -5.11 4.66 2.07
N ILE A 258 -3.83 4.57 2.32
CA ILE A 258 -2.90 5.70 2.31
C ILE A 258 -1.74 5.38 1.37
N CYS A 259 -1.31 6.34 0.57
CA CYS A 259 -0.08 6.24 -0.20
C CYS A 259 0.82 7.42 0.19
N SER A 260 2.05 7.13 0.58
CA SER A 260 2.91 8.12 1.23
C SER A 260 4.32 8.18 0.66
N VAL A 261 4.86 9.38 0.58
CA VAL A 261 6.27 9.67 0.28
C VAL A 261 6.69 9.25 -1.13
N ASN A 262 6.58 10.16 -2.06
CA ASN A 262 7.05 10.00 -3.45
C ASN A 262 6.44 8.80 -4.19
N CYS A 263 5.22 8.40 -3.87
CA CYS A 263 4.51 7.38 -4.64
C CYS A 263 3.94 7.97 -5.92
N THR A 264 3.96 7.18 -7.01
CA THR A 264 3.47 7.63 -8.32
C THR A 264 2.72 6.53 -9.05
N ASN A 265 1.83 6.93 -9.96
CA ASN A 265 1.09 6.00 -10.82
C ASN A 265 0.35 4.90 -10.01
N ILE A 266 -0.36 5.32 -8.96
CA ILE A 266 -1.21 4.43 -8.15
C ILE A 266 -2.66 4.60 -8.58
N LEU A 267 -3.31 3.49 -8.91
CA LEU A 267 -4.74 3.42 -9.19
C LEU A 267 -5.50 2.89 -7.97
N ILE A 268 -6.43 3.68 -7.43
CA ILE A 268 -7.36 3.30 -6.36
C ILE A 268 -8.76 3.32 -6.98
N ASP A 269 -9.33 2.14 -7.32
CA ASP A 269 -10.55 2.06 -8.13
C ASP A 269 -11.56 1.06 -7.56
N GLY A 270 -12.81 1.50 -7.42
CA GLY A 270 -13.92 0.61 -7.07
C GLY A 270 -13.87 0.04 -5.65
N ASN A 271 -13.11 0.62 -4.72
CA ASN A 271 -13.03 0.13 -3.36
C ASN A 271 -14.22 0.60 -2.51
N ASN A 272 -14.67 -0.26 -1.58
CA ASN A 272 -15.58 0.12 -0.49
C ASN A 272 -14.75 0.39 0.77
N VAL A 273 -14.70 1.67 1.20
CA VAL A 273 -13.82 2.16 2.28
C VAL A 273 -14.67 2.78 3.37
N GLU A 274 -14.93 2.07 4.47
CA GLU A 274 -15.90 2.50 5.45
C GLU A 274 -15.44 2.34 6.90
N ASP A 275 -16.02 3.12 7.81
CA ASP A 275 -15.76 3.02 9.26
C ASP A 275 -14.29 3.15 9.64
N ASN A 276 -13.48 3.86 8.84
CA ASN A 276 -12.09 4.11 9.18
C ASN A 276 -11.95 5.40 9.99
N ILE A 277 -11.16 5.39 11.07
CA ILE A 277 -11.18 6.44 12.09
C ILE A 277 -10.78 7.81 11.54
N ARG A 278 -9.66 7.93 10.85
CA ARG A 278 -9.10 9.22 10.42
C ARG A 278 -9.45 9.58 8.98
N ALA A 279 -9.17 8.71 8.05
CA ALA A 279 -9.39 8.95 6.64
C ALA A 279 -9.78 7.67 5.91
N GLY A 280 -10.64 7.80 4.91
CA GLY A 280 -10.90 6.71 3.98
C GLY A 280 -9.73 6.51 3.04
N ILE A 281 -9.41 7.50 2.21
CA ILE A 281 -8.29 7.49 1.25
C ILE A 281 -7.39 8.70 1.51
N PHE A 282 -6.06 8.50 1.47
CA PHE A 282 -5.11 9.55 1.79
C PHE A 282 -3.90 9.58 0.84
N PHE A 283 -3.81 10.61 0.03
CA PHE A 283 -2.65 10.98 -0.79
C PHE A 283 -1.70 11.81 0.06
N SER A 284 -0.48 11.36 0.33
CA SER A 284 0.39 11.98 1.34
C SER A 284 1.84 12.12 0.88
N ARG A 285 2.41 13.30 1.12
CA ARG A 285 3.83 13.61 0.95
C ARG A 285 4.39 13.24 -0.43
N ASN A 286 4.09 14.10 -1.40
CA ASN A 286 4.53 14.00 -2.79
C ASN A 286 4.04 12.73 -3.53
N MET A 287 2.83 12.26 -3.19
CA MET A 287 2.14 11.31 -4.07
C MET A 287 1.63 12.08 -5.30
N SER A 288 2.00 11.65 -6.50
CA SER A 288 1.65 12.33 -7.73
C SER A 288 1.19 11.39 -8.85
N ASP A 289 0.59 11.97 -9.89
CA ASP A 289 0.21 11.27 -11.12
C ASP A 289 -0.63 10.01 -10.87
N SER A 290 -1.47 10.08 -9.85
CA SER A 290 -2.23 8.96 -9.31
C SER A 290 -3.74 9.24 -9.35
N ILE A 291 -4.53 8.18 -9.27
CA ILE A 291 -5.97 8.25 -9.50
C ILE A 291 -6.74 7.57 -8.37
N ALA A 292 -7.74 8.28 -7.79
CA ALA A 292 -8.79 7.66 -6.99
C ALA A 292 -10.14 7.84 -7.69
N LYS A 293 -10.76 6.73 -8.09
CA LYS A 293 -12.02 6.78 -8.82
C LYS A 293 -12.99 5.67 -8.43
N ASN A 294 -14.28 5.91 -8.66
CA ASN A 294 -15.36 4.93 -8.44
C ASN A 294 -15.37 4.32 -7.03
N ASN A 295 -14.73 4.94 -6.05
CA ASN A 295 -14.70 4.44 -4.68
C ASN A 295 -15.95 4.90 -3.92
N HIS A 296 -16.42 4.06 -3.01
CA HIS A 296 -17.40 4.42 -2.02
C HIS A 296 -16.69 4.62 -0.67
N VAL A 297 -16.65 5.87 -0.19
CA VAL A 297 -15.99 6.25 1.06
C VAL A 297 -17.03 6.70 2.07
N ASN A 298 -17.15 6.01 3.19
CA ASN A 298 -18.19 6.26 4.17
C ASN A 298 -17.64 6.27 5.60
N ASN A 299 -18.20 7.17 6.43
CA ASN A 299 -18.02 7.20 7.87
C ASN A 299 -16.53 7.22 8.32
N ALA A 300 -15.81 8.27 7.91
CA ALA A 300 -14.46 8.59 8.37
C ALA A 300 -14.42 10.03 8.94
N THR A 301 -13.33 10.46 9.56
CA THR A 301 -13.18 11.88 9.90
C THR A 301 -13.14 12.72 8.63
N SER A 302 -12.28 12.39 7.68
CA SER A 302 -12.26 12.97 6.34
C SER A 302 -12.38 11.86 5.29
N GLY A 303 -13.14 12.07 4.24
CA GLY A 303 -13.34 11.06 3.20
C GLY A 303 -12.07 10.81 2.40
N ILE A 304 -11.68 11.79 1.58
CA ILE A 304 -10.44 11.75 0.80
C ILE A 304 -9.56 12.93 1.21
N ILE A 305 -8.31 12.67 1.56
CA ILE A 305 -7.31 13.68 1.90
C ILE A 305 -6.24 13.71 0.81
N VAL A 306 -5.87 14.91 0.38
CA VAL A 306 -4.68 15.18 -0.44
C VAL A 306 -3.80 16.15 0.32
N SER A 307 -2.62 15.71 0.74
CA SER A 307 -1.67 16.53 1.48
C SER A 307 -0.30 16.48 0.83
N GLU A 308 0.28 17.67 0.53
CA GLU A 308 1.61 17.79 -0.08
C GLU A 308 1.76 16.96 -1.36
N SER A 309 0.67 16.79 -2.12
CA SER A 309 0.60 15.82 -3.22
C SER A 309 -0.02 16.48 -4.46
N PRO A 310 0.78 16.68 -5.52
CA PRO A 310 0.33 17.37 -6.73
C PRO A 310 -0.18 16.41 -7.81
N ASN A 311 -0.85 16.98 -8.84
CA ASN A 311 -1.15 16.34 -10.13
C ASN A 311 -1.96 15.06 -10.07
N ASN A 312 -2.80 14.88 -9.05
CA ASN A 312 -3.63 13.69 -8.92
C ASN A 312 -5.04 13.91 -9.46
N GLN A 313 -5.74 12.84 -9.76
CA GLN A 313 -7.12 12.85 -10.20
C GLN A 313 -8.03 12.12 -9.21
N ILE A 314 -9.13 12.76 -8.81
CA ILE A 314 -10.10 12.22 -7.86
C ILE A 314 -11.48 12.37 -8.49
N TYR A 315 -12.07 11.28 -8.99
CA TYR A 315 -13.31 11.40 -9.72
C TYR A 315 -14.25 10.20 -9.59
N ASN A 316 -15.53 10.45 -9.86
CA ASN A 316 -16.60 9.46 -9.78
C ASN A 316 -16.68 8.75 -8.41
N ASN A 317 -16.18 9.36 -7.33
CA ASN A 317 -16.29 8.77 -6.01
C ASN A 317 -17.61 9.21 -5.35
N THR A 318 -18.16 8.33 -4.51
CA THR A 318 -19.22 8.66 -3.56
C THR A 318 -18.60 8.77 -2.17
N ILE A 319 -18.68 9.95 -1.57
CA ILE A 319 -18.10 10.26 -0.26
C ILE A 319 -19.23 10.71 0.67
N GLU A 320 -19.40 10.03 1.79
CA GLU A 320 -20.54 10.32 2.65
C GLU A 320 -20.29 10.04 4.14
N GLY A 321 -21.12 10.67 4.99
CA GLY A 321 -21.14 10.39 6.41
C GLY A 321 -19.83 10.76 7.15
N THR A 322 -19.00 11.64 6.59
CA THR A 322 -17.77 12.09 7.27
C THR A 322 -18.11 12.98 8.47
N THR A 323 -17.20 13.02 9.45
CA THR A 323 -17.40 13.88 10.63
C THR A 323 -16.75 15.27 10.48
N SER A 324 -15.98 15.51 9.42
CA SER A 324 -15.34 16.80 9.10
C SER A 324 -15.53 17.17 7.63
N GLU A 325 -14.68 16.72 6.72
CA GLU A 325 -14.77 17.06 5.30
C GLU A 325 -15.02 15.85 4.40
N GLY A 326 -15.74 16.05 3.30
CA GLY A 326 -15.77 15.09 2.20
C GLY A 326 -14.40 14.94 1.55
N VAL A 327 -13.84 16.05 1.07
CA VAL A 327 -12.48 16.12 0.51
C VAL A 327 -11.68 17.21 1.22
N LEU A 328 -10.45 16.89 1.61
CA LEU A 328 -9.51 17.83 2.21
C LEU A 328 -8.27 18.00 1.29
N LEU A 329 -8.08 19.19 0.75
CA LEU A 329 -6.89 19.60 0.01
C LEU A 329 -6.02 20.44 0.93
N PHE A 330 -4.87 19.91 1.38
CA PHE A 330 -4.19 20.49 2.53
C PHE A 330 -2.66 20.49 2.36
N ASN A 331 -2.01 21.60 2.74
CA ASN A 331 -0.59 21.59 3.08
C ASN A 331 -0.40 22.01 4.55
N PRO A 332 0.55 21.40 5.28
CA PRO A 332 0.97 21.87 6.59
C PRO A 332 1.59 23.30 6.49
N SER A 333 1.91 23.91 7.61
CA SER A 333 2.54 25.26 7.61
C SER A 333 3.92 25.27 6.98
N GLU A 334 4.62 24.18 7.10
CA GLU A 334 5.93 23.93 6.51
C GLU A 334 5.83 22.56 5.81
N PRO A 335 5.54 22.54 4.49
CA PRO A 335 5.46 21.29 3.75
C PRO A 335 6.86 20.69 3.59
N ASP A 336 6.99 19.39 3.88
CA ASP A 336 8.25 18.68 3.84
C ASP A 336 8.62 18.19 2.42
N ASP A 337 7.63 17.66 1.68
CA ASP A 337 7.88 16.86 0.49
C ASP A 337 7.25 17.42 -0.80
N GLY A 338 6.34 18.36 -0.72
CA GLY A 338 5.66 18.89 -1.90
C GLY A 338 4.51 19.83 -1.57
N LEU A 339 3.72 20.18 -2.58
CA LEU A 339 2.54 21.02 -2.43
C LEU A 339 1.30 20.36 -2.99
N THR A 340 0.19 20.50 -2.30
CA THR A 340 -1.13 20.13 -2.81
C THR A 340 -1.57 21.15 -3.84
N MET A 341 -1.28 20.85 -5.09
CA MET A 341 -1.57 21.73 -6.22
C MET A 341 -1.86 20.96 -7.50
N ASN A 342 -2.53 21.63 -8.43
CA ASN A 342 -2.85 21.06 -9.75
C ASN A 342 -3.60 19.73 -9.70
N ASN A 343 -4.32 19.42 -8.62
CA ASN A 343 -5.14 18.24 -8.57
C ASN A 343 -6.48 18.49 -9.27
N LEU A 344 -6.99 17.49 -9.96
CA LEU A 344 -8.29 17.53 -10.62
C LEU A 344 -9.31 16.70 -9.83
N VAL A 345 -10.30 17.34 -9.27
CA VAL A 345 -11.38 16.72 -8.48
C VAL A 345 -12.68 16.92 -9.25
N TYR A 346 -13.26 15.84 -9.81
CA TYR A 346 -14.42 15.99 -10.69
C TYR A 346 -15.40 14.83 -10.62
N ASN A 347 -16.65 15.09 -10.96
CA ASN A 347 -17.73 14.10 -10.98
C ASN A 347 -17.90 13.33 -9.65
N ASN A 348 -17.56 13.92 -8.52
CA ASN A 348 -17.72 13.27 -7.22
C ASN A 348 -19.09 13.62 -6.62
N THR A 349 -19.66 12.68 -5.88
CA THR A 349 -20.83 12.90 -5.04
C THR A 349 -20.40 12.99 -3.58
N ILE A 350 -20.66 14.13 -2.93
CA ILE A 350 -20.30 14.37 -1.53
C ILE A 350 -21.59 14.66 -0.76
N ARG A 351 -21.89 13.85 0.24
CA ARG A 351 -23.16 13.98 0.96
C ARG A 351 -23.08 13.65 2.45
N ARG A 352 -23.97 14.25 3.23
CA ARG A 352 -24.05 14.02 4.69
C ARG A 352 -22.73 14.29 5.40
N CYS A 353 -22.05 15.36 5.01
CA CYS A 353 -20.78 15.83 5.58
C CYS A 353 -20.98 17.21 6.19
N PRO A 354 -20.24 17.59 7.24
CA PRO A 354 -20.20 18.98 7.70
C PRO A 354 -19.72 19.93 6.59
N ASN A 355 -18.62 19.60 5.96
CA ASN A 355 -18.06 20.38 4.85
C ASN A 355 -17.90 19.49 3.61
N GLY A 356 -18.16 20.06 2.45
CA GLY A 356 -17.95 19.37 1.17
C GLY A 356 -16.45 19.25 0.85
N ILE A 357 -15.83 20.32 0.37
CA ILE A 357 -14.41 20.40 0.03
C ILE A 357 -13.76 21.51 0.86
N ASN A 358 -12.68 21.19 1.55
CA ASN A 358 -11.87 22.13 2.31
C ASN A 358 -10.50 22.27 1.66
N ALA A 359 -10.16 23.49 1.22
CA ALA A 359 -8.87 23.86 0.67
C ALA A 359 -8.07 24.69 1.69
N THR A 360 -6.95 24.17 2.18
CA THR A 360 -6.11 24.85 3.17
C THR A 360 -4.65 24.88 2.73
N ARG A 361 -4.10 26.06 2.42
CA ARG A 361 -2.76 26.24 1.84
C ARG A 361 -2.55 25.41 0.57
N SER A 362 -3.57 25.22 -0.22
CA SER A 362 -3.52 24.43 -1.46
C SER A 362 -3.77 25.34 -2.66
N TYR A 363 -3.15 25.03 -3.81
CA TYR A 363 -3.06 25.97 -4.90
C TYR A 363 -3.51 25.36 -6.22
N ASP A 364 -4.23 26.16 -7.02
CA ASP A 364 -4.57 25.85 -8.41
C ASP A 364 -5.20 24.46 -8.64
N ASN A 365 -5.91 23.97 -7.63
CA ASN A 365 -6.68 22.75 -7.78
C ASN A 365 -7.97 23.05 -8.54
N ILE A 366 -8.32 22.16 -9.47
CA ILE A 366 -9.49 22.29 -10.33
C ILE A 366 -10.61 21.41 -9.78
N LEU A 367 -11.78 22.01 -9.54
CA LEU A 367 -12.98 21.36 -9.04
C LEU A 367 -14.06 21.44 -10.12
N GLU A 368 -14.59 20.29 -10.57
CA GLU A 368 -15.54 20.24 -11.67
C GLU A 368 -16.68 19.25 -11.39
N ASN A 369 -17.92 19.66 -11.63
CA ASN A 369 -19.09 18.80 -11.57
C ASN A 369 -19.19 17.99 -10.29
N ILE A 370 -19.18 18.67 -9.14
CA ILE A 370 -19.31 18.05 -7.82
C ILE A 370 -20.77 18.12 -7.36
N LEU A 371 -21.36 16.97 -7.11
CA LEU A 371 -22.71 16.89 -6.58
C LEU A 371 -22.70 16.90 -5.04
N PHE A 372 -23.20 17.98 -4.45
CA PHE A 372 -23.37 18.10 -3.01
C PHE A 372 -24.79 17.79 -2.56
N SER A 373 -24.97 17.14 -1.43
CA SER A 373 -26.27 17.01 -0.78
C SER A 373 -26.15 16.82 0.73
N ASN A 374 -27.03 17.49 1.49
CA ASN A 374 -27.03 17.45 2.95
C ASN A 374 -25.65 17.85 3.56
N ILE A 375 -25.04 18.89 3.01
CA ILE A 375 -23.87 19.53 3.60
C ILE A 375 -24.37 20.49 4.69
N THR A 376 -23.87 20.33 5.92
CA THR A 376 -24.47 21.04 7.06
C THR A 376 -23.78 22.39 7.37
N SER A 377 -22.58 22.64 6.84
CA SER A 377 -21.85 23.92 6.99
C SER A 377 -21.61 24.58 5.63
N SER A 378 -20.64 24.15 4.86
CA SER A 378 -20.31 24.75 3.58
C SER A 378 -19.88 23.74 2.53
N GLU A 379 -20.27 23.91 1.30
CA GLU A 379 -19.86 23.06 0.19
C GLU A 379 -18.38 23.24 -0.13
N PHE A 380 -17.90 24.50 -0.12
CA PHE A 380 -16.49 24.83 -0.30
C PHE A 380 -16.01 25.72 0.86
N ILE A 381 -14.85 25.40 1.43
CA ILE A 381 -14.17 26.23 2.43
C ILE A 381 -12.74 26.48 1.96
N LEU A 382 -12.32 27.74 1.96
CA LEU A 382 -10.95 28.15 1.67
C LEU A 382 -10.30 28.71 2.92
N ARG A 383 -9.07 28.28 3.19
CA ARG A 383 -8.29 28.72 4.36
C ARG A 383 -6.84 28.98 4.01
N ARG A 384 -6.24 29.98 4.67
CA ARG A 384 -4.80 30.17 4.72
C ARG A 384 -4.14 30.33 3.35
N ASN A 385 -4.61 31.31 2.59
CA ASN A 385 -4.08 31.67 1.27
C ASN A 385 -4.17 30.54 0.23
N SER A 386 -5.31 29.89 0.17
CA SER A 386 -5.59 28.85 -0.82
C SER A 386 -6.13 29.42 -2.12
N SER A 387 -5.92 28.74 -3.24
CA SER A 387 -6.60 29.02 -4.50
C SER A 387 -7.28 27.79 -5.07
N ILE A 388 -8.50 27.95 -5.56
CA ILE A 388 -9.27 26.92 -6.27
C ILE A 388 -9.84 27.50 -7.58
N ILE A 389 -9.99 26.63 -8.56
CA ILE A 389 -10.67 26.89 -9.81
C ILE A 389 -11.90 26.00 -9.86
N ILE A 390 -13.10 26.60 -9.83
CA ILE A 390 -14.35 25.86 -9.94
C ILE A 390 -14.81 25.94 -11.39
N MET A 391 -14.93 24.77 -12.02
CA MET A 391 -15.44 24.61 -13.37
C MET A 391 -16.75 23.86 -13.28
N ASP A 392 -17.87 24.56 -13.37
CA ASP A 392 -19.17 23.93 -13.34
C ASP A 392 -20.11 24.56 -14.38
N ARG A 393 -21.07 23.78 -14.82
CA ARG A 393 -22.10 24.21 -15.79
C ARG A 393 -23.41 24.60 -15.12
N ASP A 394 -23.71 24.00 -13.97
CA ASP A 394 -24.96 24.19 -13.25
C ASP A 394 -24.70 24.43 -11.75
N PHE A 395 -24.57 25.71 -11.38
CA PHE A 395 -24.51 26.11 -9.98
C PHE A 395 -25.94 26.19 -9.41
N ASP A 396 -26.27 25.40 -8.43
CA ASP A 396 -27.52 25.49 -7.68
C ASP A 396 -27.22 25.78 -6.22
N ASN A 397 -27.19 27.07 -5.87
CA ASN A 397 -26.89 27.59 -4.53
C ASN A 397 -25.54 27.15 -3.95
N ALA A 398 -24.49 27.01 -4.78
CA ALA A 398 -23.16 26.61 -4.29
C ALA A 398 -22.65 27.62 -3.25
N SER A 399 -22.35 27.17 -2.05
CA SER A 399 -21.87 27.99 -0.94
C SER A 399 -20.35 27.91 -0.79
N ILE A 400 -19.67 29.08 -0.86
CA ILE A 400 -18.23 29.23 -0.72
C ILE A 400 -17.94 30.14 0.48
N ALA A 401 -17.30 29.59 1.50
CA ALA A 401 -16.99 30.32 2.74
C ALA A 401 -15.48 30.50 2.96
N GLU A 402 -15.11 31.64 3.49
CA GLU A 402 -13.80 31.87 4.09
C GLU A 402 -13.76 31.26 5.50
N GLY A 403 -12.86 30.32 5.68
CA GLY A 403 -12.78 29.52 6.92
C GLY A 403 -11.74 30.00 7.96
N GLY A 404 -11.37 31.28 7.98
CA GLY A 404 -10.35 31.74 8.91
C GLY A 404 -10.21 33.27 9.01
N SER A 405 -9.19 33.73 9.74
CA SER A 405 -8.87 35.17 9.90
C SER A 405 -7.79 35.65 8.89
N GLU A 406 -7.32 34.79 8.00
CA GLU A 406 -6.24 35.11 7.06
C GLU A 406 -6.80 35.54 5.72
N THR A 407 -6.25 36.61 5.17
CA THR A 407 -6.63 37.18 3.85
C THR A 407 -5.83 36.52 2.74
N GLY A 408 -6.40 36.48 1.53
CA GLY A 408 -5.66 36.10 0.33
C GLY A 408 -6.14 34.84 -0.39
N ASN A 409 -7.20 34.20 0.10
CA ASN A 409 -7.82 33.10 -0.63
C ASN A 409 -8.41 33.57 -1.95
N LEU A 410 -8.20 32.79 -3.02
CA LEU A 410 -8.64 33.13 -4.37
C LEU A 410 -9.61 32.07 -4.88
N VAL A 411 -10.80 32.52 -5.25
CA VAL A 411 -11.77 31.71 -6.01
C VAL A 411 -11.80 32.21 -7.45
N GLN A 412 -11.69 31.28 -8.37
CA GLN A 412 -11.94 31.51 -9.78
C GLN A 412 -13.07 30.59 -10.24
N ILE A 413 -14.14 31.15 -10.78
CA ILE A 413 -15.28 30.40 -11.30
C ILE A 413 -15.29 30.52 -12.81
N VAL A 414 -15.17 29.41 -13.51
CA VAL A 414 -15.31 29.29 -14.96
C VAL A 414 -16.72 28.78 -15.26
N TYR A 415 -17.50 29.55 -15.98
CA TYR A 415 -18.91 29.22 -16.21
C TYR A 415 -19.30 29.51 -17.67
N SER A 416 -20.41 28.92 -18.12
CA SER A 416 -21.02 29.23 -19.41
C SER A 416 -22.39 29.85 -19.18
N GLY A 417 -22.69 30.96 -19.86
CA GLY A 417 -23.97 31.69 -19.72
C GLY A 417 -23.93 32.74 -18.62
N THR A 418 -24.91 32.74 -17.72
CA THR A 418 -25.07 33.74 -16.66
C THR A 418 -24.99 33.08 -15.31
N ILE A 419 -24.23 33.67 -14.38
CA ILE A 419 -24.27 33.33 -12.97
C ILE A 419 -24.74 34.49 -12.12
N GLU A 420 -25.50 34.20 -11.07
CA GLU A 420 -25.83 35.12 -9.99
C GLU A 420 -24.88 34.89 -8.82
N VAL A 421 -24.17 35.90 -8.39
CA VAL A 421 -23.26 35.83 -7.25
C VAL A 421 -23.78 36.71 -6.13
N ARG A 422 -24.04 36.12 -4.95
CA ARG A 422 -24.35 36.83 -3.72
C ARG A 422 -23.13 36.83 -2.81
N GLU A 423 -22.56 38.01 -2.63
CA GLU A 423 -21.43 38.20 -1.72
C GLU A 423 -21.94 38.76 -0.39
N THR A 424 -21.66 38.07 0.70
CA THR A 424 -22.03 38.54 2.06
C THR A 424 -20.75 38.74 2.87
N ASN A 425 -20.61 39.89 3.53
CA ASN A 425 -19.53 40.22 4.46
C ASN A 425 -20.07 41.05 5.61
N ASP A 426 -19.19 41.58 6.48
CA ASP A 426 -19.55 42.40 7.64
C ASP A 426 -20.27 43.71 7.26
N GLN A 427 -20.20 44.14 6.00
CA GLN A 427 -20.87 45.35 5.49
C GLN A 427 -22.25 45.08 4.88
N GLY A 428 -22.64 43.81 4.76
CA GLY A 428 -23.92 43.39 4.19
C GLY A 428 -23.82 42.45 3.00
N THR A 429 -24.94 42.26 2.34
CA THR A 429 -25.06 41.34 1.19
C THR A 429 -25.18 42.15 -0.09
N VAL A 430 -24.36 41.84 -1.09
CA VAL A 430 -24.45 42.37 -2.46
C VAL A 430 -24.73 41.24 -3.43
N GLN A 431 -25.75 41.43 -4.27
CA GLN A 431 -26.11 40.48 -5.32
C GLN A 431 -25.74 41.08 -6.69
N ARG A 432 -25.09 40.29 -7.54
CA ARG A 432 -24.69 40.70 -8.88
C ARG A 432 -24.88 39.55 -9.88
N ASN A 433 -25.28 39.89 -11.09
CA ASN A 433 -25.33 38.99 -12.22
C ASN A 433 -24.11 39.18 -13.09
N PHE A 434 -23.43 38.11 -13.42
CA PHE A 434 -22.29 38.09 -14.33
C PHE A 434 -22.68 37.35 -15.61
N TYR A 435 -22.40 38.00 -16.75
CA TYR A 435 -22.69 37.47 -18.08
C TYR A 435 -21.36 37.06 -18.73
N ASN A 436 -21.21 35.81 -19.08
CA ASN A 436 -19.99 35.35 -19.74
C ASN A 436 -20.12 35.53 -21.25
N THR A 437 -19.84 36.75 -21.72
CA THR A 437 -19.79 37.06 -23.15
C THR A 437 -18.44 36.79 -23.79
N ASP A 438 -17.36 36.73 -23.00
CA ASP A 438 -15.96 36.72 -23.48
C ASP A 438 -15.12 35.57 -22.90
N ASN A 439 -15.74 34.57 -22.31
CA ASN A 439 -15.08 33.43 -21.57
C ASN A 439 -14.16 33.88 -20.42
N GLU A 440 -14.40 35.08 -19.86
CA GLU A 440 -13.65 35.56 -18.71
C GLU A 440 -14.22 34.98 -17.41
N PRO A 441 -13.40 34.30 -16.58
CA PRO A 441 -13.84 33.75 -15.33
C PRO A 441 -14.18 34.82 -14.30
N TYR A 442 -15.19 34.58 -13.45
CA TYR A 442 -15.38 35.36 -12.24
C TYR A 442 -14.20 35.11 -11.29
N ARG A 443 -13.60 36.18 -10.76
CA ARG A 443 -12.48 36.10 -9.82
C ARG A 443 -12.76 36.92 -8.58
N LYS A 444 -12.60 36.34 -7.40
CA LYS A 444 -12.75 37.01 -6.12
C LYS A 444 -11.66 36.60 -5.15
N ARG A 445 -11.00 37.59 -4.55
CA ARG A 445 -10.23 37.39 -3.33
C ARG A 445 -11.17 37.49 -2.15
N LEU A 446 -11.17 36.45 -1.32
CA LEU A 446 -11.97 36.37 -0.11
C LEU A 446 -11.22 37.02 1.05
N SER A 447 -11.96 37.74 1.88
CA SER A 447 -11.53 38.31 3.15
C SER A 447 -12.25 37.58 4.30
N SER A 448 -11.76 37.72 5.53
CA SER A 448 -12.39 37.11 6.70
C SER A 448 -13.88 37.46 6.78
N GLY A 449 -14.71 36.43 6.93
CA GLY A 449 -16.16 36.58 6.98
C GLY A 449 -16.88 36.65 5.62
N ASP A 450 -16.14 36.63 4.50
CA ASP A 450 -16.76 36.58 3.18
C ASP A 450 -17.43 35.23 2.95
N ASN A 451 -18.65 35.27 2.46
CA ASN A 451 -19.42 34.13 1.98
C ASN A 451 -19.96 34.44 0.59
N ILE A 452 -19.79 33.53 -0.33
CA ILE A 452 -20.28 33.66 -1.71
C ILE A 452 -21.26 32.53 -1.97
N ILE A 453 -22.46 32.89 -2.46
CA ILE A 453 -23.44 31.95 -2.99
C ILE A 453 -23.53 32.17 -4.50
N VAL A 454 -23.39 31.11 -5.26
CA VAL A 454 -23.43 31.13 -6.72
C VAL A 454 -24.63 30.34 -7.23
N ASN A 455 -25.40 30.96 -8.12
CA ASN A 455 -26.51 30.34 -8.85
C ASN A 455 -26.27 30.47 -10.35
N SER A 456 -26.56 29.48 -11.12
CA SER A 456 -26.55 29.51 -12.59
C SER A 456 -27.93 29.72 -13.19
#